data_171abd89992a235e57da8b880dad5441
#
_entry.id   171abd89992a235e57da8b880dad5441
#
_cell.length_a   1.000
_cell.length_b   1.000
_cell.length_c   1.000
_cell.angle_alpha   90.00
_cell.angle_beta   90.00
_cell.angle_gamma   90.00
#
_symmetry.space_group_name_H-M   'P 1'
#
loop_
_entity.id
_entity.type
_entity.pdbx_description
1 polymer ?
#
loop_
_entity_poly.entity_id
_entity_poly.type
_entity_poly.pdbx_seq_one_letter_code
_entity_poly.pdbx_strand_id
1 'polypeptide(L)'
;MDAPEARHAWDALALCASEPNPFHESWYLLPALRALDPQGQVKLLRVEVDGELAGVIPLRSERKYYTWPIPQLGNWVHGNCFLGAPLVAAGLERHFWTALLNWADRNAGTALFLHLSVMPLDGSLYRSLQSVLTDQRRQAGLVHREERAMLSSSQTPQAYFEESLSGKKRKELRRQFARLSELGEVQFERRRDDYRLARWADDFLTLEHSGWKGTAGSALASHQATARMFKEALSGAAAQGKLERLTLTLNDEPIAMLVNFLTPPGAYSYKTAFDERYARYSPGVLVQRENLELLEHGEVRWCDSCASADHPMIDHIWRERRPIGRVSIAIGGRVRRAALKQLLRLELKRQPTGI
;
A
#
# COMPACT_ATOMS: atom_id res chain seq x y z
N MET A 1 -1.01 -22.43 -7.12
CA MET A 1 -1.05 -21.01 -7.54
C MET A 1 0.12 -20.58 -8.42
N ASP A 2 1.15 -21.41 -8.52
CA ASP A 2 2.24 -21.18 -9.48
C ASP A 2 1.94 -21.71 -10.90
N ALA A 3 0.74 -22.26 -11.13
CA ALA A 3 0.32 -22.65 -12.48
C ALA A 3 0.17 -21.38 -13.34
N PRO A 4 0.74 -21.34 -14.55
CA PRO A 4 0.74 -20.19 -15.44
C PRO A 4 -0.70 -19.64 -15.70
N GLU A 5 -1.66 -20.53 -15.88
CA GLU A 5 -3.07 -20.18 -16.11
C GLU A 5 -3.70 -19.43 -14.93
N ALA A 6 -3.43 -19.88 -13.69
CA ALA A 6 -3.93 -19.22 -12.49
C ALA A 6 -3.31 -17.82 -12.31
N ARG A 7 -2.05 -17.66 -12.70
CA ARG A 7 -1.39 -16.35 -12.68
C ARG A 7 -1.98 -15.43 -13.74
N HIS A 8 -2.21 -15.93 -14.95
CA HIS A 8 -2.81 -15.16 -16.03
C HIS A 8 -4.21 -14.63 -15.66
N ALA A 9 -5.07 -15.46 -15.09
CA ALA A 9 -6.39 -15.04 -14.60
C ALA A 9 -6.28 -13.97 -13.49
N TRP A 10 -5.26 -14.07 -12.62
CA TRP A 10 -5.03 -13.08 -11.57
C TRP A 10 -4.53 -11.74 -12.15
N ASP A 11 -3.62 -11.79 -13.11
CA ASP A 11 -3.11 -10.59 -13.78
C ASP A 11 -4.22 -9.89 -14.59
N ALA A 12 -5.13 -10.66 -15.22
CA ALA A 12 -6.32 -10.11 -15.86
C ALA A 12 -7.28 -9.44 -14.86
N LEU A 13 -7.51 -10.06 -13.69
CA LEU A 13 -8.30 -9.45 -12.61
C LEU A 13 -7.70 -8.11 -12.16
N ALA A 14 -6.37 -8.01 -12.05
CA ALA A 14 -5.71 -6.79 -11.63
C ALA A 14 -5.95 -5.61 -12.58
N LEU A 15 -6.13 -5.87 -13.88
CA LEU A 15 -6.41 -4.85 -14.90
C LEU A 15 -7.84 -4.29 -14.83
N CYS A 16 -8.78 -5.05 -14.25
CA CYS A 16 -10.19 -4.64 -14.15
C CYS A 16 -10.65 -4.45 -12.69
N ALA A 17 -9.72 -4.40 -11.74
CA ALA A 17 -10.04 -4.23 -10.33
C ALA A 17 -10.69 -2.88 -10.03
N SER A 18 -11.75 -2.88 -9.25
CA SER A 18 -12.45 -1.65 -8.81
C SER A 18 -11.60 -0.77 -7.89
N GLU A 19 -10.68 -1.38 -7.17
CA GLU A 19 -9.63 -0.73 -6.39
C GLU A 19 -8.28 -1.31 -6.80
N PRO A 20 -7.45 -0.56 -7.54
CA PRO A 20 -6.09 -1.00 -7.87
C PRO A 20 -5.28 -1.24 -6.60
N ASN A 21 -4.64 -2.39 -6.49
CA ASN A 21 -3.81 -2.70 -5.32
C ASN A 21 -2.58 -3.51 -5.72
N PRO A 22 -1.41 -2.87 -5.91
CA PRO A 22 -0.19 -3.56 -6.30
C PRO A 22 0.23 -4.64 -5.30
N PHE A 23 -0.10 -4.46 -4.00
CA PHE A 23 0.30 -5.37 -2.93
C PHE A 23 -0.46 -6.71 -2.97
N HIS A 24 -1.60 -6.77 -3.67
CA HIS A 24 -2.37 -7.99 -3.89
C HIS A 24 -2.30 -8.48 -5.34
N GLU A 25 -1.51 -7.86 -6.20
CA GLU A 25 -1.19 -8.40 -7.52
C GLU A 25 -0.21 -9.58 -7.44
N SER A 26 -0.24 -10.47 -8.42
CA SER A 26 0.54 -11.73 -8.41
C SER A 26 2.04 -11.51 -8.25
N TRP A 27 2.57 -10.50 -8.96
CA TRP A 27 3.99 -10.17 -8.98
C TRP A 27 4.53 -9.61 -7.65
N TYR A 28 3.66 -9.09 -6.78
CA TYR A 28 4.03 -8.63 -5.44
C TYR A 28 3.68 -9.66 -4.36
N LEU A 29 2.44 -10.17 -4.37
CA LEU A 29 1.94 -11.03 -3.31
C LEU A 29 2.64 -12.39 -3.28
N LEU A 30 2.95 -13.01 -4.43
CA LEU A 30 3.65 -14.29 -4.44
C LEU A 30 5.07 -14.22 -3.84
N PRO A 31 5.93 -13.26 -4.20
CA PRO A 31 7.19 -13.01 -3.48
C PRO A 31 7.01 -12.77 -1.99
N ALA A 32 6.00 -11.98 -1.60
CA ALA A 32 5.72 -11.69 -0.21
C ALA A 32 5.34 -12.95 0.58
N LEU A 33 4.46 -13.80 0.03
CA LEU A 33 4.09 -15.08 0.65
C LEU A 33 5.29 -16.00 0.83
N ARG A 34 6.12 -16.16 -0.21
CA ARG A 34 7.33 -16.99 -0.13
C ARG A 34 8.32 -16.50 0.92
N ALA A 35 8.46 -15.19 1.05
CA ALA A 35 9.45 -14.60 1.95
C ALA A 35 8.96 -14.49 3.40
N LEU A 36 7.69 -14.13 3.60
CA LEU A 36 7.18 -13.69 4.91
C LEU A 36 6.16 -14.67 5.53
N ASP A 37 5.70 -15.65 4.75
CA ASP A 37 4.85 -16.75 5.23
C ASP A 37 5.40 -18.14 4.85
N PRO A 38 6.65 -18.47 5.22
CA PRO A 38 7.28 -19.74 4.82
C PRO A 38 6.57 -20.97 5.39
N GLN A 39 5.71 -20.79 6.40
CA GLN A 39 4.91 -21.85 7.01
C GLN A 39 3.55 -22.06 6.32
N GLY A 40 3.19 -21.22 5.33
CA GLY A 40 1.94 -21.33 4.58
C GLY A 40 0.67 -21.11 5.43
N GLN A 41 0.72 -20.21 6.41
CA GLN A 41 -0.43 -19.91 7.29
C GLN A 41 -1.45 -18.98 6.62
N VAL A 42 -1.04 -18.23 5.62
CA VAL A 42 -1.89 -17.33 4.85
C VAL A 42 -2.71 -18.15 3.85
N LYS A 43 -4.01 -17.97 3.88
CA LYS A 43 -4.94 -18.56 2.92
C LYS A 43 -5.34 -17.52 1.89
N LEU A 44 -5.17 -17.82 0.63
CA LEU A 44 -5.65 -16.98 -0.45
C LEU A 44 -7.07 -17.40 -0.79
N LEU A 45 -8.05 -16.58 -0.40
CA LEU A 45 -9.44 -16.77 -0.79
C LEU A 45 -9.63 -16.22 -2.21
N ARG A 46 -10.12 -17.09 -3.11
CA ARG A 46 -10.51 -16.76 -4.47
C ARG A 46 -12.02 -16.82 -4.57
N VAL A 47 -12.61 -15.82 -5.20
CA VAL A 47 -14.04 -15.81 -5.55
C VAL A 47 -14.14 -15.86 -7.07
N GLU A 48 -14.93 -16.77 -7.59
CA GLU A 48 -15.19 -16.96 -9.01
C GLU A 48 -16.67 -16.71 -9.28
N VAL A 49 -16.96 -16.09 -10.41
CA VAL A 49 -18.31 -15.85 -10.92
C VAL A 49 -18.32 -16.32 -12.38
N ASP A 50 -19.22 -17.19 -12.73
CA ASP A 50 -19.36 -17.79 -14.08
C ASP A 50 -18.05 -18.42 -14.61
N GLY A 51 -17.25 -18.98 -13.70
CA GLY A 51 -15.96 -19.60 -14.03
C GLY A 51 -14.77 -18.66 -14.13
N GLU A 52 -14.98 -17.35 -14.02
CA GLU A 52 -13.94 -16.33 -14.07
C GLU A 52 -13.54 -15.84 -12.67
N LEU A 53 -12.27 -15.51 -12.47
CA LEU A 53 -11.76 -15.00 -11.21
C LEU A 53 -12.29 -13.58 -10.95
N ALA A 54 -13.24 -13.47 -10.03
CA ALA A 54 -13.91 -12.21 -9.67
C ALA A 54 -13.23 -11.47 -8.51
N GLY A 55 -12.46 -12.16 -7.69
CA GLY A 55 -11.77 -11.48 -6.59
C GLY A 55 -10.81 -12.37 -5.81
N VAL A 56 -9.82 -11.70 -5.16
CA VAL A 56 -8.76 -12.35 -4.38
C VAL A 56 -8.47 -11.54 -3.11
N ILE A 57 -8.33 -12.24 -1.98
CA ILE A 57 -7.88 -11.66 -0.72
C ILE A 57 -7.00 -12.66 0.05
N PRO A 58 -5.80 -12.27 0.51
CA PRO A 58 -5.03 -13.07 1.45
C PRO A 58 -5.59 -12.92 2.86
N LEU A 59 -5.86 -14.02 3.53
CA LEU A 59 -6.43 -14.09 4.87
C LEU A 59 -5.53 -14.89 5.81
N ARG A 60 -5.44 -14.44 7.06
CA ARG A 60 -4.72 -15.15 8.13
C ARG A 60 -5.54 -15.16 9.41
N SER A 61 -5.50 -16.29 10.10
CA SER A 61 -6.04 -16.39 11.46
C SER A 61 -4.98 -15.94 12.46
N GLU A 62 -5.32 -14.96 13.26
CA GLU A 62 -4.45 -14.41 14.30
C GLU A 62 -5.00 -14.77 15.68
N ARG A 63 -4.10 -15.10 16.62
CA ARG A 63 -4.49 -15.43 18.01
C ARG A 63 -4.73 -14.20 18.87
N LYS A 64 -4.30 -13.05 18.41
CA LYS A 64 -4.37 -11.77 19.13
C LYS A 64 -5.04 -10.72 18.29
N TYR A 65 -5.81 -9.86 18.92
CA TYR A 65 -6.30 -8.61 18.40
C TYR A 65 -5.54 -7.49 19.12
N TYR A 66 -4.62 -6.83 18.42
CA TYR A 66 -3.58 -5.98 19.04
C TYR A 66 -2.82 -6.74 20.15
N THR A 67 -2.91 -6.28 21.39
CA THR A 67 -2.26 -6.91 22.57
C THR A 67 -3.18 -7.92 23.27
N TRP A 68 -4.48 -7.96 22.94
CA TRP A 68 -5.45 -8.81 23.60
C TRP A 68 -5.47 -10.24 23.05
N PRO A 69 -5.64 -11.28 23.87
CA PRO A 69 -5.71 -12.67 23.43
C PRO A 69 -7.09 -12.99 22.83
N ILE A 70 -7.51 -12.22 21.84
CA ILE A 70 -8.78 -12.35 21.14
C ILE A 70 -8.50 -12.83 19.72
N PRO A 71 -8.85 -14.08 19.37
CA PRO A 71 -8.58 -14.62 18.05
C PRO A 71 -9.46 -13.97 16.99
N GLN A 72 -8.85 -13.62 15.86
CA GLN A 72 -9.52 -12.98 14.73
C GLN A 72 -9.09 -13.60 13.40
N LEU A 73 -9.91 -13.44 12.38
CA LEU A 73 -9.55 -13.65 10.98
C LEU A 73 -9.24 -12.27 10.39
N GLY A 74 -8.07 -12.09 9.83
CA GLY A 74 -7.69 -10.80 9.22
C GLY A 74 -7.28 -10.93 7.77
N ASN A 75 -7.41 -9.84 7.00
CA ASN A 75 -6.64 -9.73 5.75
C ASN A 75 -5.15 -9.68 6.10
N TRP A 76 -4.34 -10.39 5.32
CA TRP A 76 -2.92 -10.45 5.59
C TRP A 76 -2.22 -9.18 5.09
N VAL A 77 -1.79 -8.36 6.05
CA VAL A 77 -1.02 -7.14 5.83
C VAL A 77 0.30 -7.26 6.59
N HIS A 78 1.41 -7.00 5.93
CA HIS A 78 2.74 -7.02 6.52
C HIS A 78 3.41 -5.65 6.41
N GLY A 79 4.54 -5.43 7.07
CA GLY A 79 5.20 -4.12 7.17
C GLY A 79 5.57 -3.41 5.86
N ASN A 80 5.49 -4.13 4.73
CA ASN A 80 5.73 -3.59 3.39
C ASN A 80 4.47 -3.65 2.50
N CYS A 81 3.28 -3.92 3.07
CA CYS A 81 1.99 -3.91 2.38
C CYS A 81 1.20 -2.69 2.86
N PHE A 82 1.01 -1.72 2.00
CA PHE A 82 0.42 -0.42 2.38
C PHE A 82 -1.06 -0.28 2.00
N LEU A 83 -1.67 -1.31 1.41
CA LEU A 83 -3.11 -1.38 1.17
C LEU A 83 -3.60 -2.81 1.36
N GLY A 84 -4.60 -3.00 2.23
CA GLY A 84 -5.19 -4.29 2.55
C GLY A 84 -6.49 -4.60 1.78
N ALA A 85 -6.86 -3.76 0.83
CA ALA A 85 -8.05 -3.96 0.01
C ALA A 85 -7.93 -5.22 -0.86
N PRO A 86 -8.96 -6.08 -0.96
CA PRO A 86 -8.95 -7.18 -1.91
C PRO A 86 -8.89 -6.66 -3.35
N LEU A 87 -8.31 -7.44 -4.26
CA LEU A 87 -8.54 -7.24 -5.69
C LEU A 87 -9.91 -7.81 -6.03
N VAL A 88 -10.78 -6.98 -6.61
CA VAL A 88 -12.14 -7.38 -6.99
C VAL A 88 -12.47 -6.74 -8.32
N ALA A 89 -12.96 -7.52 -9.28
CA ALA A 89 -13.41 -7.03 -10.57
C ALA A 89 -14.51 -5.96 -10.40
N ALA A 90 -14.39 -4.87 -11.13
CA ALA A 90 -15.37 -3.78 -11.09
C ALA A 90 -16.78 -4.29 -11.43
N GLY A 91 -17.77 -3.91 -10.59
CA GLY A 91 -19.14 -4.38 -10.69
C GLY A 91 -19.42 -5.69 -9.92
N LEU A 92 -18.41 -6.42 -9.46
CA LEU A 92 -18.56 -7.67 -8.71
C LEU A 92 -18.29 -7.53 -7.21
N GLU A 93 -18.10 -6.30 -6.70
CA GLU A 93 -17.74 -6.04 -5.30
C GLU A 93 -18.77 -6.61 -4.33
N ARG A 94 -20.05 -6.49 -4.65
CA ARG A 94 -21.14 -7.03 -3.82
C ARG A 94 -21.12 -8.55 -3.75
N HIS A 95 -20.87 -9.22 -4.88
CA HIS A 95 -20.73 -10.67 -4.94
C HIS A 95 -19.54 -11.14 -4.10
N PHE A 96 -18.41 -10.47 -4.27
CA PHE A 96 -17.20 -10.76 -3.53
C PHE A 96 -17.41 -10.66 -2.02
N TRP A 97 -17.95 -9.54 -1.52
CA TRP A 97 -18.18 -9.34 -0.09
C TRP A 97 -19.18 -10.35 0.49
N THR A 98 -20.23 -10.67 -0.26
CA THR A 98 -21.21 -11.68 0.12
C THR A 98 -20.55 -13.06 0.24
N ALA A 99 -19.74 -13.44 -0.76
CA ALA A 99 -19.02 -14.72 -0.76
C ALA A 99 -18.01 -14.80 0.40
N LEU A 100 -17.19 -13.76 0.60
CA LEU A 100 -16.21 -13.67 1.69
C LEU A 100 -16.88 -13.82 3.05
N LEU A 101 -17.96 -13.08 3.32
CA LEU A 101 -18.66 -13.11 4.61
C LEU A 101 -19.34 -14.46 4.86
N ASN A 102 -19.95 -15.05 3.83
CA ASN A 102 -20.54 -16.39 3.91
C ASN A 102 -19.48 -17.48 4.13
N TRP A 103 -18.32 -17.34 3.50
CA TRP A 103 -17.20 -18.24 3.73
C TRP A 103 -16.65 -18.08 5.16
N ALA A 104 -16.45 -16.85 5.63
CA ALA A 104 -15.97 -16.56 6.97
C ALA A 104 -16.92 -17.07 8.06
N ASP A 105 -18.22 -16.98 7.86
CA ASP A 105 -19.21 -17.53 8.80
C ASP A 105 -19.01 -19.04 9.07
N ARG A 106 -18.54 -19.79 8.07
CA ARG A 106 -18.37 -21.27 8.14
C ARG A 106 -16.94 -21.69 8.46
N ASN A 107 -15.94 -20.89 8.07
CA ASN A 107 -14.53 -21.31 8.01
C ASN A 107 -13.59 -20.55 8.95
N ALA A 108 -14.10 -19.66 9.78
CA ALA A 108 -13.27 -18.81 10.65
C ALA A 108 -12.55 -19.57 11.79
N GLY A 109 -12.76 -20.88 11.95
CA GLY A 109 -12.11 -21.67 13.01
C GLY A 109 -12.39 -21.10 14.39
N THR A 110 -11.36 -20.71 15.12
CA THR A 110 -11.48 -20.08 16.45
C THR A 110 -11.70 -18.58 16.41
N ALA A 111 -11.55 -17.92 15.25
CA ALA A 111 -11.69 -16.48 15.14
C ALA A 111 -13.09 -16.01 15.52
N LEU A 112 -13.17 -14.93 16.28
CA LEU A 112 -14.44 -14.37 16.76
C LEU A 112 -15.04 -13.37 15.78
N PHE A 113 -14.25 -12.74 14.94
CA PHE A 113 -14.68 -11.75 13.96
C PHE A 113 -13.69 -11.66 12.78
N LEU A 114 -14.11 -11.01 11.70
CA LEU A 114 -13.25 -10.62 10.60
C LEU A 114 -12.75 -9.20 10.85
N HIS A 115 -11.43 -9.01 10.74
CA HIS A 115 -10.79 -7.69 10.88
C HIS A 115 -10.06 -7.33 9.60
N LEU A 116 -10.52 -6.28 8.92
CA LEU A 116 -9.93 -5.76 7.70
C LEU A 116 -9.09 -4.53 8.01
N SER A 117 -7.78 -4.63 7.79
CA SER A 117 -6.81 -3.56 8.05
C SER A 117 -6.41 -2.85 6.76
N VAL A 118 -6.05 -1.57 6.87
CA VAL A 118 -5.54 -0.73 5.78
C VAL A 118 -6.49 -0.72 4.58
N MET A 119 -7.78 -0.55 4.88
CA MET A 119 -8.84 -0.46 3.88
C MET A 119 -9.04 0.98 3.44
N PRO A 120 -9.13 1.27 2.13
CA PRO A 120 -9.61 2.57 1.67
C PRO A 120 -11.08 2.71 2.07
N LEU A 121 -11.45 3.86 2.61
CA LEU A 121 -12.82 4.15 3.08
C LEU A 121 -13.63 4.94 2.06
N ASP A 122 -13.12 5.08 0.87
CA ASP A 122 -13.74 5.66 -0.31
C ASP A 122 -13.93 4.60 -1.42
N GLY A 123 -14.46 5.00 -2.55
CA GLY A 123 -14.61 4.13 -3.71
C GLY A 123 -15.77 3.13 -3.65
N SER A 124 -15.93 2.35 -4.72
CA SER A 124 -17.03 1.37 -4.90
C SER A 124 -16.87 0.16 -4.00
N LEU A 125 -15.64 -0.28 -3.77
CA LEU A 125 -15.35 -1.45 -2.95
C LEU A 125 -15.85 -1.28 -1.51
N TYR A 126 -15.55 -0.13 -0.89
CA TYR A 126 -16.00 0.14 0.48
C TYR A 126 -17.51 0.40 0.57
N ARG A 127 -18.09 1.16 -0.36
CA ARG A 127 -19.54 1.37 -0.42
C ARG A 127 -20.31 0.05 -0.58
N SER A 128 -19.80 -0.86 -1.40
CA SER A 128 -20.40 -2.19 -1.57
C SER A 128 -20.32 -3.02 -0.29
N LEU A 129 -19.21 -2.95 0.46
CA LEU A 129 -19.10 -3.57 1.79
C LEU A 129 -20.19 -3.04 2.73
N GLN A 130 -20.34 -1.72 2.85
CA GLN A 130 -21.36 -1.08 3.68
C GLN A 130 -22.78 -1.55 3.31
N SER A 131 -23.09 -1.59 2.01
CA SER A 131 -24.38 -2.08 1.51
C SER A 131 -24.64 -3.53 1.91
N VAL A 132 -23.68 -4.44 1.70
CA VAL A 132 -23.81 -5.86 2.06
C VAL A 132 -24.00 -6.04 3.56
N LEU A 133 -23.26 -5.30 4.39
CA LEU A 133 -23.42 -5.35 5.84
C LEU A 133 -24.80 -4.89 6.29
N THR A 134 -25.32 -3.84 5.68
CA THR A 134 -26.67 -3.30 5.94
C THR A 134 -27.75 -4.33 5.59
N ASP A 135 -27.70 -4.88 4.37
CA ASP A 135 -28.68 -5.86 3.90
C ASP A 135 -28.70 -7.14 4.73
N GLN A 136 -27.51 -7.58 5.14
CA GLN A 136 -27.36 -8.75 6.01
C GLN A 136 -27.63 -8.43 7.49
N ARG A 137 -27.95 -7.18 7.84
CA ARG A 137 -28.07 -6.70 9.23
C ARG A 137 -26.88 -7.15 10.08
N ARG A 138 -25.68 -7.06 9.49
CA ARG A 138 -24.44 -7.56 10.08
C ARG A 138 -23.77 -6.43 10.85
N GLN A 139 -23.48 -6.67 12.11
CA GLN A 139 -22.75 -5.69 12.93
C GLN A 139 -21.32 -5.55 12.43
N ALA A 140 -20.88 -4.31 12.33
CA ALA A 140 -19.50 -3.95 12.04
C ALA A 140 -19.16 -2.64 12.78
N GLY A 141 -17.86 -2.33 12.84
CA GLY A 141 -17.38 -1.07 13.39
C GLY A 141 -16.11 -0.62 12.68
N LEU A 142 -16.07 0.65 12.31
CA LEU A 142 -14.85 1.33 11.91
C LEU A 142 -14.07 1.67 13.19
N VAL A 143 -13.04 0.85 13.49
CA VAL A 143 -12.31 0.92 14.76
C VAL A 143 -11.07 1.82 14.68
N HIS A 144 -10.62 2.14 13.48
CA HIS A 144 -9.54 3.09 13.24
C HIS A 144 -9.77 3.81 11.91
N ARG A 145 -9.45 5.11 11.89
CA ARG A 145 -9.42 5.93 10.67
C ARG A 145 -8.22 6.85 10.72
N GLU A 146 -7.53 6.95 9.61
CA GLU A 146 -6.44 7.90 9.38
C GLU A 146 -6.58 8.53 8.01
N GLU A 147 -5.96 9.69 7.83
CA GLU A 147 -5.88 10.36 6.54
C GLU A 147 -4.44 10.24 6.03
N ARG A 148 -4.28 9.68 4.83
CA ARG A 148 -2.98 9.49 4.19
C ARG A 148 -2.80 10.50 3.08
N ALA A 149 -1.60 11.06 2.93
CA ALA A 149 -1.29 11.97 1.83
C ALA A 149 -1.49 11.28 0.48
N MET A 150 -2.14 11.97 -0.43
CA MET A 150 -2.41 11.53 -1.79
C MET A 150 -2.07 12.65 -2.76
N LEU A 151 -1.58 12.31 -3.93
CA LEU A 151 -1.37 13.21 -5.05
C LEU A 151 -2.50 13.01 -6.06
N SER A 152 -3.36 14.01 -6.23
CA SER A 152 -4.46 13.95 -7.19
C SER A 152 -4.87 15.38 -7.57
N SER A 153 -4.38 15.86 -8.69
CA SER A 153 -4.63 17.24 -9.15
C SER A 153 -4.58 17.31 -10.67
N SER A 154 -5.28 18.29 -11.22
CA SER A 154 -5.20 18.65 -12.64
C SER A 154 -4.17 19.76 -12.93
N GLN A 155 -3.44 20.19 -11.93
CA GLN A 155 -2.40 21.19 -12.07
C GLN A 155 -1.13 20.60 -12.68
N THR A 156 -0.30 21.44 -13.31
CA THR A 156 1.06 21.04 -13.67
C THR A 156 1.89 20.77 -12.40
N PRO A 157 2.93 19.92 -12.46
CA PRO A 157 3.82 19.65 -11.32
C PRO A 157 4.38 20.91 -10.68
N GLN A 158 4.77 21.90 -11.51
CA GLN A 158 5.31 23.17 -11.04
C GLN A 158 4.24 24.00 -10.30
N ALA A 159 3.03 24.16 -10.85
CA ALA A 159 1.95 24.92 -10.22
C ALA A 159 1.53 24.27 -8.89
N TYR A 160 1.40 22.94 -8.89
CA TYR A 160 1.08 22.18 -7.69
C TYR A 160 2.12 22.37 -6.59
N PHE A 161 3.40 22.28 -6.93
CA PHE A 161 4.50 22.49 -5.98
C PHE A 161 4.53 23.91 -5.42
N GLU A 162 4.26 24.91 -6.26
CA GLU A 162 4.23 26.31 -5.84
C GLU A 162 3.09 26.62 -4.87
N GLU A 163 1.96 25.98 -5.05
CA GLU A 163 0.80 26.15 -4.17
C GLU A 163 0.94 25.32 -2.88
N SER A 164 1.61 24.15 -2.93
CA SER A 164 1.80 23.29 -1.77
C SER A 164 2.72 23.91 -0.71
N LEU A 165 3.69 24.71 -1.11
CA LEU A 165 4.70 25.25 -0.22
C LEU A 165 4.72 26.77 -0.15
N SER A 166 4.94 27.29 1.06
CA SER A 166 5.14 28.73 1.23
C SER A 166 6.34 29.24 0.42
N GLY A 167 6.29 30.50 0.01
CA GLY A 167 7.40 31.14 -0.72
C GLY A 167 8.74 31.04 0.02
N LYS A 168 8.73 31.13 1.36
CA LYS A 168 9.92 30.94 2.20
C LYS A 168 10.48 29.53 2.06
N LYS A 169 9.64 28.49 2.10
CA LYS A 169 10.08 27.09 1.97
C LYS A 169 10.63 26.80 0.57
N ARG A 170 9.96 27.32 -0.47
CA ARG A 170 10.43 27.20 -1.86
C ARG A 170 11.79 27.85 -2.07
N LYS A 171 12.00 29.04 -1.50
CA LYS A 171 13.31 29.75 -1.56
C LYS A 171 14.39 28.93 -0.84
N GLU A 172 14.06 28.34 0.29
CA GLU A 172 14.98 27.48 1.04
C GLU A 172 15.38 26.23 0.23
N LEU A 173 14.42 25.52 -0.37
CA LEU A 173 14.71 24.34 -1.20
C LEU A 173 15.58 24.70 -2.42
N ARG A 174 15.32 25.84 -3.07
CA ARG A 174 16.18 26.33 -4.16
C ARG A 174 17.61 26.60 -3.69
N ARG A 175 17.76 27.21 -2.52
CA ARG A 175 19.07 27.46 -1.93
C ARG A 175 19.81 26.16 -1.59
N GLN A 176 19.09 25.18 -1.01
CA GLN A 176 19.63 23.86 -0.69
C GLN A 176 20.08 23.12 -1.95
N PHE A 177 19.29 23.16 -3.01
CA PHE A 177 19.65 22.56 -4.29
C PHE A 177 20.89 23.23 -4.91
N ALA A 178 20.94 24.57 -4.92
CA ALA A 178 22.14 25.30 -5.43
C ALA A 178 23.40 24.91 -4.65
N ARG A 179 23.33 24.83 -3.32
CA ARG A 179 24.46 24.38 -2.48
C ARG A 179 24.83 22.91 -2.70
N LEU A 180 23.86 22.05 -2.99
CA LEU A 180 24.14 20.67 -3.37
C LEU A 180 24.93 20.62 -4.67
N SER A 181 24.53 21.43 -5.66
CA SER A 181 25.22 21.55 -6.97
C SER A 181 26.61 22.14 -6.89
N GLU A 182 26.95 22.88 -5.81
CA GLU A 182 28.34 23.34 -5.56
C GLU A 182 29.28 22.19 -5.17
N LEU A 183 28.74 21.04 -4.73
CA LEU A 183 29.55 19.87 -4.36
C LEU A 183 29.89 18.96 -5.54
N GLY A 184 29.21 19.13 -6.67
CA GLY A 184 29.41 18.33 -7.85
C GLY A 184 28.20 18.30 -8.78
N GLU A 185 28.26 17.43 -9.77
CA GLU A 185 27.20 17.26 -10.74
C GLU A 185 25.98 16.58 -10.12
N VAL A 186 24.81 17.23 -10.18
CA VAL A 186 23.52 16.70 -9.67
C VAL A 186 22.64 16.32 -10.84
N GLN A 187 22.21 15.07 -10.89
CA GLN A 187 21.35 14.55 -11.96
C GLN A 187 20.12 13.84 -11.39
N PHE A 188 18.98 13.94 -12.12
CA PHE A 188 17.78 13.15 -11.89
C PHE A 188 17.63 12.15 -13.01
N GLU A 189 17.39 10.89 -12.65
CA GLU A 189 17.04 9.83 -13.60
C GLU A 189 15.69 9.25 -13.24
N ARG A 190 14.80 9.13 -14.24
CA ARG A 190 13.51 8.45 -14.16
C ARG A 190 13.49 7.29 -15.13
N ARG A 191 13.15 6.09 -14.65
CA ARG A 191 13.11 4.88 -15.48
C ARG A 191 11.87 4.05 -15.21
N ARG A 192 11.34 3.46 -16.29
CA ARG A 192 10.17 2.55 -16.27
C ARG A 192 10.49 1.17 -16.87
N ASP A 193 11.75 0.91 -17.11
CA ASP A 193 12.27 -0.32 -17.68
C ASP A 193 13.05 -1.16 -16.64
N ASP A 194 13.61 -2.28 -17.07
CA ASP A 194 14.43 -3.18 -16.26
C ASP A 194 15.95 -2.95 -16.40
N TYR A 195 16.36 -1.89 -17.14
CA TYR A 195 17.77 -1.61 -17.35
C TYR A 195 18.49 -1.42 -16.01
N ARG A 196 19.50 -2.27 -15.77
CA ARG A 196 20.29 -2.31 -14.51
C ARG A 196 19.44 -2.41 -13.24
N LEU A 197 18.24 -2.99 -13.31
CA LEU A 197 17.31 -3.05 -12.18
C LEU A 197 17.90 -3.78 -10.97
N ALA A 198 18.64 -4.87 -11.19
CA ALA A 198 19.25 -5.61 -10.08
C ALA A 198 20.25 -4.75 -9.29
N ARG A 199 21.12 -4.01 -9.98
CA ARG A 199 22.06 -3.08 -9.36
C ARG A 199 21.31 -1.94 -8.65
N TRP A 200 20.34 -1.35 -9.32
CA TRP A 200 19.52 -0.28 -8.74
C TRP A 200 18.84 -0.72 -7.43
N ALA A 201 18.34 -1.95 -7.39
CA ALA A 201 17.73 -2.50 -6.19
C ALA A 201 18.75 -2.72 -5.05
N ASP A 202 19.98 -3.12 -5.38
CA ASP A 202 21.07 -3.23 -4.39
C ASP A 202 21.50 -1.87 -3.85
N ASP A 203 21.62 -0.86 -4.72
CA ASP A 203 21.94 0.51 -4.33
C ASP A 203 20.83 1.08 -3.42
N PHE A 204 19.55 0.85 -3.76
CA PHE A 204 18.40 1.25 -2.93
C PHE A 204 18.45 0.60 -1.54
N LEU A 205 18.67 -0.70 -1.47
CA LEU A 205 18.76 -1.45 -0.21
C LEU A 205 19.91 -0.96 0.66
N THR A 206 21.05 -0.68 0.05
CA THR A 206 22.23 -0.11 0.72
C THR A 206 21.91 1.28 1.28
N LEU A 207 21.31 2.13 0.47
CA LEU A 207 20.95 3.49 0.84
C LEU A 207 19.90 3.51 1.98
N GLU A 208 18.85 2.68 1.89
CA GLU A 208 17.83 2.58 2.95
C GLU A 208 18.44 2.05 4.26
N HIS A 209 19.37 1.09 4.17
CA HIS A 209 20.02 0.49 5.34
C HIS A 209 21.02 1.42 6.03
N SER A 210 21.66 2.31 5.28
CA SER A 210 22.62 3.27 5.83
C SER A 210 21.99 4.36 6.70
N GLY A 211 20.66 4.58 6.59
CA GLY A 211 19.92 5.59 7.34
C GLY A 211 19.28 5.07 8.63
N TRP A 212 18.42 5.90 9.23
CA TRP A 212 17.73 5.61 10.48
C TRP A 212 16.93 4.30 10.47
N LYS A 213 16.42 3.86 9.31
CA LYS A 213 15.69 2.59 9.17
C LYS A 213 16.59 1.38 9.42
N GLY A 214 17.83 1.44 8.96
CA GLY A 214 18.83 0.41 9.25
C GLY A 214 19.17 0.37 10.73
N THR A 215 19.40 1.52 11.33
CA THR A 215 19.65 1.64 12.78
C THR A 215 18.46 1.11 13.61
N ALA A 216 17.22 1.35 13.16
CA ALA A 216 16.00 0.84 13.80
C ALA A 216 15.69 -0.63 13.48
N GLY A 217 16.45 -1.29 12.60
CA GLY A 217 16.20 -2.67 12.15
C GLY A 217 14.96 -2.82 11.24
N SER A 218 14.43 -1.71 10.72
CA SER A 218 13.21 -1.68 9.90
C SER A 218 13.47 -1.53 8.40
N ALA A 219 14.73 -1.40 7.97
CA ALA A 219 15.11 -1.38 6.57
C ALA A 219 14.85 -2.74 5.91
N LEU A 220 14.57 -2.74 4.61
CA LEU A 220 14.37 -3.97 3.84
C LEU A 220 15.59 -4.90 3.92
N ALA A 221 16.79 -4.34 3.91
CA ALA A 221 18.04 -5.11 4.01
C ALA A 221 18.33 -5.63 5.43
N SER A 222 17.59 -5.22 6.45
CA SER A 222 17.74 -5.76 7.81
C SER A 222 17.42 -7.26 7.89
N HIS A 223 16.64 -7.79 6.95
CA HIS A 223 16.34 -9.22 6.83
C HIS A 223 16.48 -9.69 5.38
N GLN A 224 17.17 -10.81 5.17
CA GLN A 224 17.37 -11.39 3.83
C GLN A 224 16.03 -11.66 3.11
N ALA A 225 15.00 -12.08 3.84
CA ALA A 225 13.68 -12.36 3.31
C ALA A 225 13.03 -11.11 2.68
N THR A 226 13.06 -9.96 3.39
CA THR A 226 12.50 -8.70 2.89
C THR A 226 13.31 -8.12 1.73
N ALA A 227 14.63 -8.24 1.75
CA ALA A 227 15.49 -7.82 0.65
C ALA A 227 15.21 -8.64 -0.62
N ARG A 228 15.07 -9.97 -0.50
CA ARG A 228 14.73 -10.85 -1.62
C ARG A 228 13.33 -10.53 -2.16
N MET A 229 12.33 -10.42 -1.28
CA MET A 229 10.97 -10.03 -1.65
C MET A 229 10.96 -8.72 -2.44
N PHE A 230 11.69 -7.71 -2.00
CA PHE A 230 11.78 -6.42 -2.68
C PHE A 230 12.32 -6.58 -4.10
N LYS A 231 13.46 -7.27 -4.28
CA LYS A 231 14.05 -7.50 -5.60
C LYS A 231 13.13 -8.26 -6.54
N GLU A 232 12.48 -9.34 -6.04
CA GLU A 232 11.52 -10.13 -6.82
C GLU A 232 10.28 -9.29 -7.21
N ALA A 233 9.76 -8.48 -6.29
CA ALA A 233 8.63 -7.59 -6.56
C ALA A 233 8.97 -6.52 -7.61
N LEU A 234 10.15 -5.88 -7.54
CA LEU A 234 10.59 -4.94 -8.56
C LEU A 234 10.72 -5.58 -9.94
N SER A 235 11.32 -6.76 -10.01
CA SER A 235 11.45 -7.51 -11.26
C SER A 235 10.08 -7.88 -11.84
N GLY A 236 9.14 -8.31 -10.99
CA GLY A 236 7.79 -8.61 -11.41
C GLY A 236 7.01 -7.38 -11.88
N ALA A 237 7.15 -6.25 -11.19
CA ALA A 237 6.55 -4.98 -11.59
C ALA A 237 7.11 -4.49 -12.93
N ALA A 238 8.43 -4.57 -13.12
CA ALA A 238 9.08 -4.19 -14.38
C ALA A 238 8.59 -5.07 -15.55
N ALA A 239 8.49 -6.38 -15.36
CA ALA A 239 8.00 -7.32 -16.38
C ALA A 239 6.54 -7.02 -16.81
N GLN A 240 5.74 -6.38 -15.95
CA GLN A 240 4.36 -5.98 -16.24
C GLN A 240 4.20 -4.50 -16.63
N GLY A 241 5.32 -3.75 -16.79
CA GLY A 241 5.27 -2.31 -17.09
C GLY A 241 4.73 -1.45 -15.94
N LYS A 242 4.73 -1.97 -14.71
CA LYS A 242 4.15 -1.33 -13.52
C LYS A 242 5.19 -0.72 -12.58
N LEU A 243 6.46 -0.69 -12.99
CA LEU A 243 7.54 -0.10 -12.20
C LEU A 243 7.90 1.28 -12.71
N GLU A 244 8.00 2.23 -11.81
CA GLU A 244 8.72 3.48 -12.02
C GLU A 244 9.72 3.69 -10.88
N ARG A 245 10.92 4.11 -11.22
CA ARG A 245 12.00 4.35 -10.27
C ARG A 245 12.69 5.67 -10.58
N LEU A 246 12.96 6.43 -9.54
CA LEU A 246 13.64 7.70 -9.60
C LEU A 246 14.96 7.60 -8.83
N THR A 247 15.98 8.27 -9.35
CA THR A 247 17.28 8.40 -8.69
C THR A 247 17.74 9.85 -8.78
N LEU A 248 18.19 10.39 -7.65
CA LEU A 248 18.96 11.62 -7.58
C LEU A 248 20.42 11.26 -7.28
N THR A 249 21.32 11.63 -8.16
CA THR A 249 22.76 11.39 -7.99
C THR A 249 23.54 12.68 -7.73
N LEU A 250 24.66 12.54 -7.07
CA LEU A 250 25.73 13.55 -6.95
C LEU A 250 27.04 12.89 -7.39
N ASN A 251 27.64 13.38 -8.48
CA ASN A 251 28.83 12.78 -9.10
C ASN A 251 28.66 11.27 -9.35
N ASP A 252 27.55 10.90 -10.00
CA ASP A 252 27.13 9.52 -10.33
C ASP A 252 26.79 8.62 -9.13
N GLU A 253 26.95 9.09 -7.88
CA GLU A 253 26.58 8.34 -6.68
C GLU A 253 25.12 8.63 -6.27
N PRO A 254 24.27 7.61 -6.05
CA PRO A 254 22.88 7.81 -5.65
C PRO A 254 22.78 8.37 -4.22
N ILE A 255 22.15 9.54 -4.07
CA ILE A 255 21.91 10.20 -2.78
C ILE A 255 20.45 10.24 -2.37
N ALA A 256 19.51 10.00 -3.29
CA ALA A 256 18.11 9.68 -2.99
C ALA A 256 17.52 8.84 -4.09
N MET A 257 16.66 7.90 -3.70
CA MET A 257 16.00 6.95 -4.59
C MET A 257 14.55 6.76 -4.20
N LEU A 258 13.66 6.56 -5.18
CA LEU A 258 12.23 6.38 -4.95
C LEU A 258 11.68 5.30 -5.90
N VAL A 259 10.75 4.52 -5.40
CA VAL A 259 10.01 3.50 -6.16
C VAL A 259 8.53 3.87 -6.19
N ASN A 260 7.95 3.92 -7.38
CA ASN A 260 6.51 3.90 -7.60
C ASN A 260 6.07 2.57 -8.21
N PHE A 261 4.89 2.11 -7.79
CA PHE A 261 4.15 1.08 -8.52
C PHE A 261 3.01 1.74 -9.28
N LEU A 262 2.95 1.49 -10.58
CA LEU A 262 1.94 2.05 -11.49
C LEU A 262 0.85 1.01 -11.72
N THR A 263 -0.35 1.29 -11.24
CA THR A 263 -1.54 0.43 -11.39
C THR A 263 -2.71 1.30 -11.84
N PRO A 264 -2.73 1.76 -13.10
CA PRO A 264 -3.73 2.71 -13.57
C PRO A 264 -5.17 2.34 -13.20
N PRO A 265 -6.01 3.32 -12.83
CA PRO A 265 -5.75 4.77 -12.81
C PRO A 265 -4.97 5.26 -11.59
N GLY A 266 -4.51 4.39 -10.71
CA GLY A 266 -3.76 4.70 -9.49
C GLY A 266 -2.26 4.45 -9.63
N ALA A 267 -1.49 5.07 -8.73
CA ALA A 267 -0.10 4.76 -8.47
C ALA A 267 0.16 4.73 -6.96
N TYR A 268 1.29 4.16 -6.57
CA TYR A 268 1.69 4.03 -5.17
C TYR A 268 3.15 4.41 -5.02
N SER A 269 3.43 5.47 -4.27
CA SER A 269 4.81 5.88 -3.93
C SER A 269 5.34 4.96 -2.82
N TYR A 270 5.82 3.79 -3.25
CA TYR A 270 6.04 2.63 -2.39
C TYR A 270 7.11 2.86 -1.33
N LYS A 271 8.29 3.32 -1.75
CA LYS A 271 9.41 3.55 -0.83
C LYS A 271 10.33 4.65 -1.33
N THR A 272 10.85 5.41 -0.37
CA THR A 272 11.90 6.41 -0.58
C THR A 272 13.05 6.14 0.38
N ALA A 273 14.28 6.24 -0.13
CA ALA A 273 15.53 6.20 0.64
C ALA A 273 16.38 7.40 0.28
N PHE A 274 17.16 7.92 1.22
CA PHE A 274 18.12 8.98 0.96
C PHE A 274 19.32 8.88 1.91
N ASP A 275 20.46 9.42 1.46
CA ASP A 275 21.68 9.47 2.24
C ASP A 275 21.62 10.60 3.28
N GLU A 276 21.62 10.23 4.56
CA GLU A 276 21.53 11.18 5.67
C GLU A 276 22.74 12.14 5.76
N ARG A 277 23.88 11.79 5.16
CA ARG A 277 25.03 12.72 5.06
C ARG A 277 24.68 14.01 4.31
N TYR A 278 23.69 13.93 3.41
CA TYR A 278 23.17 15.04 2.62
C TYR A 278 21.84 15.60 3.16
N ALA A 279 21.38 15.21 4.35
CA ALA A 279 20.07 15.62 4.88
C ALA A 279 19.86 17.14 4.90
N ARG A 280 20.91 17.94 5.12
CA ARG A 280 20.87 19.42 5.09
C ARG A 280 20.46 20.00 3.74
N TYR A 281 20.54 19.20 2.66
CA TYR A 281 20.12 19.59 1.30
C TYR A 281 18.77 19.02 0.93
N SER A 282 18.13 18.28 1.83
CA SER A 282 16.79 17.69 1.66
C SER A 282 16.63 16.80 0.42
N PRO A 283 17.55 15.82 0.15
CA PRO A 283 17.50 15.02 -1.09
C PRO A 283 16.22 14.21 -1.22
N GLY A 284 15.62 13.74 -0.10
CA GLY A 284 14.32 13.09 -0.12
C GLY A 284 13.18 14.00 -0.56
N VAL A 285 13.22 15.29 -0.21
CA VAL A 285 12.25 16.29 -0.69
C VAL A 285 12.46 16.60 -2.18
N LEU A 286 13.72 16.65 -2.63
CA LEU A 286 14.05 16.88 -4.04
C LEU A 286 13.52 15.75 -4.94
N VAL A 287 13.71 14.49 -4.54
CA VAL A 287 13.17 13.35 -5.31
C VAL A 287 11.64 13.28 -5.25
N GLN A 288 11.01 13.71 -4.15
CA GLN A 288 9.55 13.83 -4.08
C GLN A 288 9.00 15.00 -4.91
N ARG A 289 9.75 16.09 -5.06
CA ARG A 289 9.40 17.15 -6.01
C ARG A 289 9.42 16.63 -7.44
N GLU A 290 10.48 15.89 -7.80
CA GLU A 290 10.57 15.24 -9.12
C GLU A 290 9.42 14.24 -9.33
N ASN A 291 8.97 13.57 -8.27
CA ASN A 291 7.85 12.63 -8.32
C ASN A 291 6.51 13.28 -8.68
N LEU A 292 6.37 14.60 -8.59
CA LEU A 292 5.17 15.33 -9.01
C LEU A 292 4.89 15.23 -10.52
N GLU A 293 5.88 14.84 -11.32
CA GLU A 293 5.70 14.54 -12.75
C GLU A 293 4.66 13.42 -13.00
N LEU A 294 4.28 12.65 -11.97
CA LEU A 294 3.14 11.75 -12.02
C LEU A 294 1.81 12.45 -12.35
N LEU A 295 1.68 13.76 -12.08
CA LEU A 295 0.50 14.56 -12.45
C LEU A 295 0.31 14.68 -13.97
N GLU A 296 1.39 14.56 -14.73
CA GLU A 296 1.39 14.60 -16.21
C GLU A 296 1.42 13.19 -16.82
N HIS A 297 1.39 12.14 -16.01
CA HIS A 297 1.33 10.77 -16.49
C HIS A 297 -0.06 10.48 -17.09
N GLY A 298 -0.13 10.15 -18.37
CA GLY A 298 -1.39 10.04 -19.10
C GLY A 298 -2.41 9.02 -18.55
N GLU A 299 -1.94 7.98 -17.85
CA GLU A 299 -2.78 6.90 -17.32
C GLU A 299 -2.97 6.96 -15.79
N VAL A 300 -2.15 7.73 -15.07
CA VAL A 300 -2.23 7.88 -13.62
C VAL A 300 -3.04 9.13 -13.27
N ARG A 301 -4.08 8.97 -12.49
CA ARG A 301 -4.95 10.06 -12.03
C ARG A 301 -4.72 10.42 -10.57
N TRP A 302 -4.14 9.50 -9.80
CA TRP A 302 -3.82 9.70 -8.40
C TRP A 302 -2.66 8.80 -7.96
N CYS A 303 -1.92 9.22 -6.94
CA CYS A 303 -0.89 8.42 -6.32
C CYS A 303 -1.04 8.42 -4.80
N ASP A 304 -1.13 7.22 -4.21
CA ASP A 304 -1.10 7.02 -2.75
C ASP A 304 0.33 7.12 -2.25
N SER A 305 0.56 7.88 -1.19
CA SER A 305 1.90 8.08 -0.63
C SER A 305 2.50 6.84 0.02
N CYS A 306 1.71 5.85 0.38
CA CYS A 306 2.12 4.72 1.23
C CYS A 306 2.73 5.14 2.59
N ALA A 307 2.60 6.40 2.95
CA ALA A 307 3.15 6.97 4.18
C ALA A 307 2.15 6.86 5.34
N SER A 308 2.64 6.92 6.57
CA SER A 308 1.79 7.15 7.73
C SER A 308 1.20 8.55 7.70
N ALA A 309 0.09 8.76 8.41
CA ALA A 309 -0.43 10.09 8.65
C ALA A 309 0.66 10.99 9.27
N ASP A 310 0.64 12.27 8.94
CA ASP A 310 1.58 13.29 9.43
C ASP A 310 3.06 13.00 9.07
N HIS A 311 3.31 12.33 7.94
CA HIS A 311 4.67 12.04 7.51
C HIS A 311 5.44 13.33 7.18
N PRO A 312 6.56 13.65 7.85
CA PRO A 312 7.17 14.99 7.88
C PRO A 312 7.66 15.48 6.50
N MET A 313 7.91 14.59 5.57
CA MET A 313 8.39 14.94 4.24
C MET A 313 7.24 15.10 3.24
N ILE A 314 6.32 14.13 3.18
CA ILE A 314 5.35 14.05 2.09
C ILE A 314 4.09 14.86 2.38
N ASP A 315 3.67 14.95 3.64
CA ASP A 315 2.49 15.68 4.08
C ASP A 315 2.53 17.18 3.79
N HIS A 316 3.75 17.74 3.64
CA HIS A 316 3.94 19.14 3.29
C HIS A 316 3.91 19.41 1.78
N ILE A 317 4.03 18.36 0.96
CA ILE A 317 4.07 18.49 -0.49
C ILE A 317 2.73 18.05 -1.08
N TRP A 318 2.20 16.89 -0.66
CA TRP A 318 0.95 16.33 -1.17
C TRP A 318 -0.23 16.81 -0.33
N ARG A 319 -1.18 17.49 -0.95
CA ARG A 319 -2.26 18.21 -0.26
C ARG A 319 -3.53 17.38 -0.11
N GLU A 320 -3.82 16.52 -1.06
CA GLU A 320 -4.99 15.67 -1.03
C GLU A 320 -4.82 14.57 0.01
N ARG A 321 -5.94 14.04 0.47
CA ARG A 321 -5.99 13.03 1.53
C ARG A 321 -6.85 11.86 1.09
N ARG A 322 -6.37 10.67 1.43
CA ARG A 322 -7.08 9.42 1.24
C ARG A 322 -7.44 8.83 2.61
N PRO A 323 -8.74 8.61 2.89
CA PRO A 323 -9.15 7.99 4.14
C PRO A 323 -8.85 6.49 4.13
N ILE A 324 -8.07 6.03 5.10
CA ILE A 324 -7.71 4.64 5.32
C ILE A 324 -8.24 4.21 6.69
N GLY A 325 -8.73 2.99 6.81
CA GLY A 325 -9.29 2.53 8.07
C GLY A 325 -9.11 1.07 8.37
N ARG A 326 -9.60 0.70 9.56
CA ARG A 326 -9.70 -0.69 10.02
C ARG A 326 -11.14 -0.98 10.39
N VAL A 327 -11.65 -2.09 9.87
CA VAL A 327 -13.06 -2.47 10.03
C VAL A 327 -13.14 -3.84 10.67
N SER A 328 -13.86 -3.94 11.79
CA SER A 328 -14.16 -5.20 12.46
C SER A 328 -15.59 -5.62 12.15
N ILE A 329 -15.79 -6.84 11.65
CA ILE A 329 -17.05 -7.33 11.08
C ILE A 329 -17.48 -8.61 11.81
N ALA A 330 -18.75 -8.70 12.20
CA ALA A 330 -19.31 -9.88 12.82
C ALA A 330 -19.38 -11.05 11.84
N ILE A 331 -18.92 -12.23 12.27
CA ILE A 331 -19.00 -13.49 11.54
C ILE A 331 -19.56 -14.61 12.42
N GLY A 332 -20.02 -15.67 11.77
CA GLY A 332 -20.52 -16.87 12.45
C GLY A 332 -21.83 -16.66 13.21
N GLY A 333 -22.07 -17.51 14.20
CA GLY A 333 -23.34 -17.60 14.95
C GLY A 333 -23.47 -16.53 16.05
N ARG A 334 -24.58 -16.63 16.80
CA ARG A 334 -25.01 -15.64 17.81
C ARG A 334 -23.94 -15.31 18.86
N VAL A 335 -23.17 -16.30 19.32
CA VAL A 335 -22.14 -16.13 20.36
C VAL A 335 -21.02 -15.22 19.86
N ARG A 336 -20.48 -15.47 18.66
CA ARG A 336 -19.43 -14.63 18.05
C ARG A 336 -19.92 -13.21 17.80
N ARG A 337 -21.14 -13.06 17.29
CA ARG A 337 -21.77 -11.74 17.06
C ARG A 337 -21.95 -10.97 18.36
N ALA A 338 -22.36 -11.63 19.45
CA ALA A 338 -22.47 -11.01 20.76
C ALA A 338 -21.09 -10.58 21.31
N ALA A 339 -20.07 -11.43 21.15
CA ALA A 339 -18.69 -11.11 21.55
C ALA A 339 -18.15 -9.86 20.83
N LEU A 340 -18.30 -9.80 19.49
CA LEU A 340 -17.89 -8.61 18.75
C LEU A 340 -18.68 -7.37 19.18
N LYS A 341 -20.00 -7.50 19.41
CA LYS A 341 -20.82 -6.37 19.88
C LYS A 341 -20.26 -5.75 21.17
N GLN A 342 -19.85 -6.59 22.11
CA GLN A 342 -19.27 -6.10 23.36
C GLN A 342 -17.89 -5.50 23.13
N LEU A 343 -17.04 -6.12 22.31
CA LEU A 343 -15.74 -5.56 21.94
C LEU A 343 -15.88 -4.17 21.32
N LEU A 344 -16.76 -4.01 20.33
CA LEU A 344 -17.00 -2.72 19.67
C LEU A 344 -17.54 -1.65 20.63
N ARG A 345 -18.40 -2.02 21.60
CA ARG A 345 -18.87 -1.08 22.62
C ARG A 345 -17.73 -0.54 23.48
N LEU A 346 -16.80 -1.42 23.87
CA LEU A 346 -15.64 -1.04 24.67
C LEU A 346 -14.67 -0.17 23.85
N GLU A 347 -14.38 -0.58 22.61
CA GLU A 347 -13.41 0.08 21.76
C GLU A 347 -13.90 1.45 21.26
N LEU A 348 -15.13 1.52 20.80
CA LEU A 348 -15.72 2.76 20.27
C LEU A 348 -16.33 3.65 21.36
N LYS A 349 -16.42 3.16 22.61
CA LYS A 349 -17.09 3.84 23.74
C LYS A 349 -18.53 4.31 23.41
N ARG A 350 -19.19 3.61 22.48
CA ARG A 350 -20.57 3.88 22.00
C ARG A 350 -21.22 2.61 21.45
N GLN A 351 -22.51 2.67 21.16
CA GLN A 351 -23.20 1.58 20.46
C GLN A 351 -22.65 1.48 19.01
N PRO A 352 -22.32 0.28 18.52
CA PRO A 352 -21.95 0.07 17.13
C PRO A 352 -23.17 0.41 16.23
N THR A 353 -23.00 1.37 15.35
CA THR A 353 -24.05 1.82 14.41
C THR A 353 -23.84 1.33 12.98
N GLY A 354 -22.83 0.48 12.77
CA GLY A 354 -22.36 0.07 11.44
C GLY A 354 -21.08 0.84 11.04
N ILE A 355 -20.73 0.76 9.75
CA ILE A 355 -19.55 1.41 9.16
C ILE A 355 -19.96 2.35 8.04
#